data_b0f1cb76beed442c13ae35158389329f
#
_entry.id   b0f1cb76beed442c13ae35158389329f
#
_cell.length_a   1.000
_cell.length_b   1.000
_cell.length_c   1.000
_cell.angle_alpha   90.00
_cell.angle_beta   90.00
_cell.angle_gamma   90.00
#
_symmetry.space_group_name_H-M   'P 1'
#
loop_
_entity.id
_entity.type
_entity.pdbx_description
1 polymer ?
#
loop_
_entity_poly.entity_id
_entity_poly.type
_entity_poly.pdbx_seq_one_letter_code
_entity_poly.pdbx_strand_id
1 'polypeptide(L)'
;LYGLSKIAPYYRISFIAPRKRPAPLSPMNKTKRQQIFERLRADNPHPTTELNYANPFELLIAVILSAQATDKGVNKATAKLFPVANTAEAIFALGEAGLREYIKTIGLFNSKAKNIIKTCAILVEQYQGAVPEDRAALEALPGVGRKTGNVALNTAFGQPTMAVDTHIFRVANRTAIAPGK
;
A
#
# COMPACT_ATOMS: atom_id res chain seq x y z
N LEU A 1 2.90 46.78 -50.70
CA LEU A 1 1.96 47.60 -49.92
C LEU A 1 0.55 47.01 -49.97
N TYR A 2 0.30 45.92 -49.35
CA TYR A 2 -1.04 45.48 -48.96
C TYR A 2 -0.90 44.42 -47.88
N GLY A 3 -1.34 44.73 -46.67
CA GLY A 3 -2.22 43.89 -45.89
C GLY A 3 -1.57 43.03 -44.80
N LEU A 4 -1.09 43.65 -43.71
CA LEU A 4 -0.89 42.92 -42.42
C LEU A 4 -1.67 43.63 -41.31
N SER A 5 -2.99 43.49 -41.35
CA SER A 5 -3.85 44.03 -40.30
C SER A 5 -5.10 43.17 -40.13
N LYS A 6 -4.98 41.93 -39.71
CA LYS A 6 -6.13 41.12 -39.21
C LYS A 6 -5.68 39.77 -38.62
N ILE A 7 -4.82 39.76 -37.63
CA ILE A 7 -4.73 38.60 -36.76
C ILE A 7 -4.35 39.09 -35.34
N ALA A 8 -5.32 39.57 -34.61
CA ALA A 8 -5.37 39.53 -33.14
C ALA A 8 -6.78 39.95 -32.75
N PRO A 9 -7.60 39.07 -32.25
CA PRO A 9 -7.88 39.10 -30.82
C PRO A 9 -8.35 37.74 -30.31
N TYR A 10 -7.51 36.92 -29.73
CA TYR A 10 -7.98 35.80 -28.93
C TYR A 10 -6.97 35.34 -27.86
N TYR A 11 -6.11 36.19 -27.36
CA TYR A 11 -5.41 35.95 -26.13
C TYR A 11 -5.73 37.02 -25.10
N ARG A 12 -6.93 36.93 -24.53
CA ARG A 12 -7.20 37.59 -23.25
C ARG A 12 -6.40 36.82 -22.21
N ILE A 13 -5.15 37.25 -21.98
CA ILE A 13 -4.38 36.81 -20.81
C ILE A 13 -5.14 37.37 -19.61
N SER A 14 -6.01 36.52 -19.04
CA SER A 14 -6.60 36.78 -17.74
C SER A 14 -5.44 36.80 -16.76
N PHE A 15 -5.09 37.97 -16.27
CA PHE A 15 -4.20 38.10 -15.11
C PHE A 15 -4.85 37.34 -13.97
N ILE A 16 -4.45 36.07 -13.78
CA ILE A 16 -4.77 35.32 -12.59
C ILE A 16 -3.99 36.00 -11.47
N ALA A 17 -4.69 36.80 -10.69
CA ALA A 17 -4.09 37.42 -9.50
C ALA A 17 -3.33 36.37 -8.71
N PRO A 18 -2.10 36.65 -8.27
CA PRO A 18 -1.32 35.69 -7.52
C PRO A 18 -2.15 35.23 -6.33
N ARG A 19 -2.45 33.92 -6.27
CA ARG A 19 -3.15 33.36 -5.13
C ARG A 19 -2.36 33.75 -3.90
N LYS A 20 -2.98 34.52 -3.00
CA LYS A 20 -2.41 34.85 -1.69
C LYS A 20 -1.90 33.55 -1.10
N ARG A 21 -0.60 33.50 -0.78
CA ARG A 21 -0.04 32.34 -0.05
C ARG A 21 -0.91 32.16 1.20
N PRO A 22 -1.41 30.95 1.46
CA PRO A 22 -2.15 30.72 2.68
C PRO A 22 -1.27 31.16 3.84
N ALA A 23 -1.87 31.80 4.85
CA ALA A 23 -1.14 32.18 6.07
C ALA A 23 -0.35 30.98 6.60
N PRO A 24 0.86 31.19 7.14
CA PRO A 24 1.64 30.09 7.67
C PRO A 24 0.79 29.35 8.71
N LEU A 25 0.64 28.04 8.51
CA LEU A 25 -0.09 27.20 9.44
C LEU A 25 0.54 27.38 10.82
N SER A 26 -0.28 27.66 11.81
CA SER A 26 0.20 27.72 13.19
C SER A 26 0.94 26.41 13.53
N PRO A 27 2.06 26.47 14.26
CA PRO A 27 2.90 25.31 14.50
C PRO A 27 2.08 24.15 15.09
N MET A 28 2.38 22.94 14.64
CA MET A 28 1.78 21.71 15.15
C MET A 28 2.16 21.56 16.64
N ASN A 29 1.17 21.40 17.49
CA ASN A 29 1.38 21.09 18.90
C ASN A 29 0.65 19.77 19.27
N LYS A 30 0.84 19.30 20.51
CA LYS A 30 0.26 18.04 21.00
C LYS A 30 -1.27 18.04 20.89
N THR A 31 -1.92 19.14 21.30
CA THR A 31 -3.39 19.27 21.28
C THR A 31 -3.96 19.18 19.86
N LYS A 32 -3.38 19.92 18.90
CA LYS A 32 -3.81 19.85 17.50
C LYS A 32 -3.61 18.46 16.90
N ARG A 33 -2.47 17.81 17.20
CA ARG A 33 -2.21 16.45 16.76
C ARG A 33 -3.27 15.49 17.28
N GLN A 34 -3.59 15.58 18.56
CA GLN A 34 -4.63 14.78 19.18
C GLN A 34 -6.01 15.01 18.53
N GLN A 35 -6.41 16.27 18.35
CA GLN A 35 -7.67 16.61 17.68
C GLN A 35 -7.78 16.08 16.26
N ILE A 36 -6.68 16.07 15.50
CA ILE A 36 -6.66 15.48 14.14
C ILE A 36 -6.96 13.98 14.21
N PHE A 37 -6.29 13.25 15.11
CA PHE A 37 -6.52 11.80 15.26
C PHE A 37 -7.92 11.49 15.79
N GLU A 38 -8.46 12.31 16.71
CA GLU A 38 -9.83 12.18 17.19
C GLU A 38 -10.86 12.35 16.06
N ARG A 39 -10.67 13.35 15.19
CA ARG A 39 -11.51 13.54 14.00
C ARG A 39 -11.41 12.37 13.04
N LEU A 40 -10.20 11.93 12.70
CA LEU A 40 -10.00 10.76 11.83
C LEU A 40 -10.65 9.50 12.40
N ARG A 41 -10.59 9.30 13.74
CA ARG A 41 -11.28 8.20 14.41
C ARG A 41 -12.79 8.34 14.36
N ALA A 42 -13.33 9.58 14.51
CA ALA A 42 -14.76 9.82 14.41
C ALA A 42 -15.30 9.58 12.99
N ASP A 43 -14.53 9.99 11.96
CA ASP A 43 -14.91 9.81 10.56
C ASP A 43 -14.81 8.35 10.11
N ASN A 44 -13.82 7.60 10.62
CA ASN A 44 -13.62 6.18 10.31
C ASN A 44 -13.21 5.40 11.58
N PRO A 45 -14.18 4.98 12.41
CA PRO A 45 -13.90 4.31 13.68
C PRO A 45 -13.34 2.90 13.53
N HIS A 46 -13.61 2.23 12.42
CA HIS A 46 -13.18 0.86 12.13
C HIS A 46 -12.48 0.78 10.76
N PRO A 47 -11.26 1.33 10.64
CA PRO A 47 -10.54 1.29 9.38
C PRO A 47 -10.15 -0.15 9.03
N THR A 48 -10.51 -0.58 7.82
CA THR A 48 -10.15 -1.89 7.28
C THR A 48 -9.38 -1.75 5.98
N THR A 49 -8.70 -2.80 5.56
CA THR A 49 -8.10 -2.88 4.22
C THR A 49 -9.17 -3.23 3.18
N GLU A 50 -8.98 -2.79 1.94
CA GLU A 50 -9.82 -3.18 0.80
C GLU A 50 -9.44 -4.58 0.25
N LEU A 51 -8.35 -5.18 0.72
CA LEU A 51 -7.93 -6.53 0.33
C LEU A 51 -8.82 -7.58 1.00
N ASN A 52 -9.23 -8.60 0.22
CA ASN A 52 -10.00 -9.73 0.70
C ASN A 52 -9.06 -10.83 1.18
N TYR A 53 -9.25 -11.27 2.42
CA TYR A 53 -8.49 -12.36 3.06
C TYR A 53 -9.29 -13.00 4.19
N ALA A 54 -9.02 -14.26 4.48
CA ALA A 54 -9.65 -15.01 5.56
C ALA A 54 -8.69 -15.31 6.74
N ASN A 55 -7.38 -15.25 6.50
CA ASN A 55 -6.36 -15.58 7.51
C ASN A 55 -5.10 -14.72 7.31
N PRO A 56 -4.15 -14.70 8.29
CA PRO A 56 -2.92 -13.92 8.20
C PRO A 56 -2.04 -14.26 6.99
N PHE A 57 -2.02 -15.50 6.54
CA PHE A 57 -1.26 -15.92 5.38
C PHE A 57 -1.84 -15.32 4.08
N GLU A 58 -3.15 -15.43 3.89
CA GLU A 58 -3.82 -14.81 2.74
C GLU A 58 -3.60 -13.29 2.70
N LEU A 59 -3.66 -12.62 3.88
CA LEU A 59 -3.35 -11.20 3.97
C LEU A 59 -1.92 -10.92 3.52
N LEU A 60 -0.92 -11.67 4.01
CA LEU A 60 0.48 -11.48 3.63
C LEU A 60 0.67 -11.60 2.11
N ILE A 61 0.11 -12.64 1.50
CA ILE A 61 0.17 -12.86 0.04
C ILE A 61 -0.52 -11.71 -0.71
N ALA A 62 -1.72 -11.29 -0.28
CA ALA A 62 -2.45 -10.20 -0.90
C ALA A 62 -1.66 -8.88 -0.82
N VAL A 63 -1.02 -8.58 0.31
CA VAL A 63 -0.19 -7.38 0.48
C VAL A 63 1.08 -7.44 -0.37
N ILE A 64 1.75 -8.59 -0.51
CA ILE A 64 2.87 -8.75 -1.45
C ILE A 64 2.39 -8.49 -2.89
N LEU A 65 1.23 -9.01 -3.26
CA LEU A 65 0.64 -8.82 -4.58
C LEU A 65 0.21 -7.37 -4.84
N SER A 66 -0.18 -6.60 -3.81
CA SER A 66 -0.65 -5.22 -3.95
C SER A 66 0.47 -4.20 -4.27
N ALA A 67 1.73 -4.58 -4.10
CA ALA A 67 2.86 -3.71 -4.47
C ALA A 67 2.76 -3.30 -5.96
N GLN A 68 2.57 -2.00 -6.24
CA GLN A 68 2.37 -1.46 -7.59
C GLN A 68 1.20 -2.11 -8.37
N ALA A 69 0.14 -2.48 -7.66
CA ALA A 69 -1.09 -3.01 -8.23
C ALA A 69 -2.30 -2.43 -7.50
N THR A 70 -3.47 -2.45 -8.11
CA THR A 70 -4.71 -2.02 -7.47
C THR A 70 -5.30 -3.14 -6.62
N ASP A 71 -5.90 -2.81 -5.47
CA ASP A 71 -6.54 -3.80 -4.59
C ASP A 71 -7.65 -4.57 -5.33
N LYS A 72 -8.42 -3.91 -6.20
CA LYS A 72 -9.40 -4.56 -7.07
C LYS A 72 -8.77 -5.63 -7.98
N GLY A 73 -7.59 -5.34 -8.55
CA GLY A 73 -6.85 -6.29 -9.38
C GLY A 73 -6.33 -7.47 -8.58
N VAL A 74 -5.82 -7.20 -7.37
CA VAL A 74 -5.36 -8.24 -6.43
C VAL A 74 -6.53 -9.13 -6.02
N ASN A 75 -7.64 -8.55 -5.56
CA ASN A 75 -8.82 -9.30 -5.14
C ASN A 75 -9.38 -10.21 -6.25
N LYS A 76 -9.34 -9.74 -7.52
CA LYS A 76 -9.74 -10.57 -8.67
C LYS A 76 -8.83 -11.79 -8.89
N ALA A 77 -7.53 -11.65 -8.63
CA ALA A 77 -6.57 -12.74 -8.75
C ALA A 77 -6.65 -13.71 -7.56
N THR A 78 -6.70 -13.17 -6.32
CA THR A 78 -6.75 -13.97 -5.10
C THR A 78 -8.08 -14.71 -4.95
N ALA A 79 -9.19 -14.17 -5.45
CA ALA A 79 -10.48 -14.88 -5.50
C ALA A 79 -10.42 -16.19 -6.31
N LYS A 80 -9.46 -16.33 -7.23
CA LYS A 80 -9.23 -17.58 -7.97
C LYS A 80 -8.16 -18.45 -7.31
N LEU A 81 -7.17 -17.84 -6.66
CA LEU A 81 -6.04 -18.52 -6.05
C LEU A 81 -6.41 -19.15 -4.70
N PHE A 82 -7.00 -18.39 -3.79
CA PHE A 82 -7.22 -18.84 -2.40
C PHE A 82 -8.15 -20.03 -2.24
N PRO A 83 -9.20 -20.24 -3.07
CA PRO A 83 -9.96 -21.47 -3.02
C PRO A 83 -9.16 -22.74 -3.35
N VAL A 84 -8.03 -22.60 -4.06
CA VAL A 84 -7.17 -23.72 -4.48
C VAL A 84 -5.95 -23.84 -3.55
N ALA A 85 -5.38 -22.71 -3.14
CA ALA A 85 -4.15 -22.66 -2.36
C ALA A 85 -4.17 -21.45 -1.41
N ASN A 86 -4.54 -21.68 -0.15
CA ASN A 86 -4.65 -20.66 0.89
C ASN A 86 -3.70 -20.89 2.08
N THR A 87 -2.71 -21.75 1.93
CA THR A 87 -1.65 -22.01 2.91
C THR A 87 -0.27 -21.92 2.23
N ALA A 88 0.77 -21.81 3.04
CA ALA A 88 2.15 -21.73 2.53
C ALA A 88 2.54 -23.02 1.78
N GLU A 89 2.15 -24.17 2.31
CA GLU A 89 2.39 -25.49 1.70
C GLU A 89 1.68 -25.62 0.36
N ALA A 90 0.40 -25.20 0.30
CA ALA A 90 -0.41 -25.30 -0.92
C ALA A 90 0.14 -24.42 -2.04
N ILE A 91 0.51 -23.15 -1.74
CA ILE A 91 1.14 -22.28 -2.74
C ILE A 91 2.52 -22.78 -3.14
N PHE A 92 3.31 -23.29 -2.18
CA PHE A 92 4.62 -23.89 -2.49
C PHE A 92 4.48 -25.09 -3.42
N ALA A 93 3.49 -25.94 -3.20
CA ALA A 93 3.21 -27.11 -4.03
C ALA A 93 2.76 -26.75 -5.47
N LEU A 94 2.07 -25.60 -5.66
CA LEU A 94 1.75 -25.08 -7.01
C LEU A 94 3.02 -24.78 -7.81
N GLY A 95 4.09 -24.41 -7.15
CA GLY A 95 5.31 -23.94 -7.77
C GLY A 95 5.15 -22.58 -8.46
N GLU A 96 6.26 -22.05 -8.95
CA GLU A 96 6.30 -20.73 -9.59
C GLU A 96 5.43 -20.65 -10.84
N ALA A 97 5.45 -21.70 -11.67
CA ALA A 97 4.67 -21.76 -12.91
C ALA A 97 3.17 -21.81 -12.63
N GLY A 98 2.72 -22.64 -11.68
CA GLY A 98 1.32 -22.74 -11.30
C GLY A 98 0.80 -21.42 -10.69
N LEU A 99 1.56 -20.80 -9.78
CA LEU A 99 1.19 -19.53 -9.19
C LEU A 99 1.05 -18.40 -10.23
N ARG A 100 1.95 -18.34 -11.25
CA ARG A 100 1.87 -17.35 -12.33
C ARG A 100 0.54 -17.36 -13.06
N GLU A 101 -0.07 -18.51 -13.28
CA GLU A 101 -1.35 -18.60 -13.98
C GLU A 101 -2.47 -17.82 -13.26
N TYR A 102 -2.45 -17.78 -11.94
CA TYR A 102 -3.43 -17.04 -11.15
C TYR A 102 -3.16 -15.54 -11.10
N ILE A 103 -1.87 -15.13 -11.10
CA ILE A 103 -1.47 -13.74 -10.86
C ILE A 103 -0.98 -12.99 -12.11
N LYS A 104 -1.05 -13.58 -13.29
CA LYS A 104 -0.54 -13.01 -14.57
C LYS A 104 -1.15 -11.66 -14.95
N THR A 105 -2.30 -11.31 -14.38
CA THR A 105 -2.94 -9.99 -14.58
C THR A 105 -2.38 -8.90 -13.67
N ILE A 106 -1.52 -9.24 -12.72
CA ILE A 106 -0.92 -8.32 -11.76
C ILE A 106 0.43 -7.85 -12.29
N GLY A 107 0.72 -6.55 -12.18
CA GLY A 107 2.03 -6.01 -12.55
C GLY A 107 3.18 -6.72 -11.82
N LEU A 108 4.31 -6.92 -12.49
CA LEU A 108 5.51 -7.59 -11.96
C LEU A 108 5.26 -9.04 -11.50
N PHE A 109 4.28 -9.72 -12.07
CA PHE A 109 3.84 -11.04 -11.61
C PHE A 109 4.97 -12.09 -11.59
N ASN A 110 5.95 -12.03 -12.51
CA ASN A 110 7.08 -12.96 -12.52
C ASN A 110 7.94 -12.82 -11.24
N SER A 111 8.33 -11.60 -10.90
CA SER A 111 9.12 -11.33 -9.68
C SER A 111 8.31 -11.63 -8.42
N LYS A 112 7.02 -11.34 -8.43
CA LYS A 112 6.11 -11.63 -7.31
C LYS A 112 5.95 -13.13 -7.12
N ALA A 113 5.72 -13.92 -8.18
CA ALA A 113 5.64 -15.36 -8.11
C ALA A 113 6.91 -15.95 -7.48
N LYS A 114 8.08 -15.56 -7.99
CA LYS A 114 9.37 -16.01 -7.45
C LYS A 114 9.53 -15.69 -5.96
N ASN A 115 9.19 -14.47 -5.55
CA ASN A 115 9.29 -14.04 -4.15
C ASN A 115 8.30 -14.80 -3.26
N ILE A 116 7.05 -14.95 -3.69
CA ILE A 116 6.02 -15.67 -2.95
C ILE A 116 6.41 -17.13 -2.74
N ILE A 117 6.90 -17.83 -3.76
CA ILE A 117 7.34 -19.22 -3.61
C ILE A 117 8.49 -19.34 -2.60
N LYS A 118 9.47 -18.42 -2.67
CA LYS A 118 10.57 -18.40 -1.67
C LYS A 118 10.07 -18.09 -0.26
N THR A 119 9.12 -17.15 -0.14
CA THR A 119 8.48 -16.83 1.14
C THR A 119 7.74 -18.05 1.69
N CYS A 120 6.97 -18.76 0.86
CA CYS A 120 6.28 -19.99 1.29
C CYS A 120 7.27 -21.07 1.75
N ALA A 121 8.39 -21.26 1.03
CA ALA A 121 9.43 -22.20 1.44
C ALA A 121 9.96 -21.86 2.86
N ILE A 122 10.30 -20.58 3.11
CA ILE A 122 10.78 -20.14 4.44
C ILE A 122 9.70 -20.35 5.51
N LEU A 123 8.44 -20.00 5.20
CA LEU A 123 7.34 -20.18 6.15
C LEU A 123 7.16 -21.66 6.52
N VAL A 124 7.21 -22.56 5.56
CA VAL A 124 7.10 -24.00 5.80
C VAL A 124 8.28 -24.52 6.61
N GLU A 125 9.51 -24.16 6.23
CA GLU A 125 10.73 -24.68 6.85
C GLU A 125 10.97 -24.13 8.27
N GLN A 126 10.70 -22.85 8.51
CA GLN A 126 11.09 -22.15 9.73
C GLN A 126 9.92 -21.83 10.66
N TYR A 127 8.71 -21.74 10.13
CA TYR A 127 7.52 -21.26 10.86
C TYR A 127 6.33 -22.22 10.78
N GLN A 128 6.52 -23.47 10.32
CA GLN A 128 5.46 -24.48 10.22
C GLN A 128 4.26 -24.02 9.40
N GLY A 129 4.51 -23.20 8.36
CA GLY A 129 3.49 -22.60 7.49
C GLY A 129 2.82 -21.34 8.06
N ALA A 130 3.08 -20.97 9.31
CA ALA A 130 2.50 -19.80 9.95
C ALA A 130 3.23 -18.50 9.58
N VAL A 131 2.51 -17.39 9.63
CA VAL A 131 3.09 -16.05 9.45
C VAL A 131 3.67 -15.58 10.79
N PRO A 132 4.97 -15.22 10.86
CA PRO A 132 5.58 -14.76 12.10
C PRO A 132 5.02 -13.40 12.54
N GLU A 133 4.82 -13.23 13.85
CA GLU A 133 4.35 -11.97 14.46
C GLU A 133 5.50 -11.02 14.81
N ASP A 134 6.69 -11.30 14.32
CA ASP A 134 7.88 -10.46 14.52
C ASP A 134 8.25 -9.67 13.26
N ARG A 135 8.60 -8.39 13.45
CA ARG A 135 8.95 -7.49 12.35
C ARG A 135 10.21 -7.94 11.61
N ALA A 136 11.25 -8.34 12.34
CA ALA A 136 12.51 -8.71 11.72
C ALA A 136 12.34 -9.99 10.89
N ALA A 137 11.58 -10.95 11.40
CA ALA A 137 11.22 -12.16 10.69
C ALA A 137 10.42 -11.89 9.42
N LEU A 138 9.42 -10.97 9.48
CA LEU A 138 8.65 -10.59 8.31
C LEU A 138 9.50 -9.86 7.27
N GLU A 139 10.33 -8.89 7.68
CA GLU A 139 11.19 -8.12 6.76
C GLU A 139 12.29 -9.01 6.12
N ALA A 140 12.62 -10.16 6.71
CA ALA A 140 13.54 -11.15 6.12
C ALA A 140 12.90 -11.96 4.97
N LEU A 141 11.56 -11.99 4.88
CA LEU A 141 10.87 -12.72 3.83
C LEU A 141 11.01 -12.03 2.45
N PRO A 142 11.27 -12.78 1.37
CA PRO A 142 11.39 -12.22 0.02
C PRO A 142 10.12 -11.47 -0.42
N GLY A 143 10.29 -10.20 -0.82
CA GLY A 143 9.17 -9.35 -1.24
C GLY A 143 8.41 -8.67 -0.10
N VAL A 144 8.84 -8.86 1.13
CA VAL A 144 8.28 -8.20 2.32
C VAL A 144 9.24 -7.11 2.79
N GLY A 145 8.92 -5.87 2.49
CA GLY A 145 9.61 -4.71 3.03
C GLY A 145 8.92 -4.17 4.29
N ARG A 146 9.51 -3.14 4.91
CA ARG A 146 8.97 -2.51 6.12
C ARG A 146 7.48 -2.15 6.03
N LYS A 147 7.03 -1.58 4.89
CA LYS A 147 5.62 -1.23 4.69
C LYS A 147 4.74 -2.49 4.76
N THR A 148 5.10 -3.53 4.01
CA THR A 148 4.35 -4.80 3.97
C THR A 148 4.32 -5.47 5.34
N GLY A 149 5.46 -5.55 6.02
CA GLY A 149 5.54 -6.09 7.38
C GLY A 149 4.65 -5.31 8.37
N ASN A 150 4.68 -3.98 8.32
CA ASN A 150 3.81 -3.16 9.17
C ASN A 150 2.32 -3.34 8.88
N VAL A 151 1.91 -3.51 7.61
CA VAL A 151 0.51 -3.84 7.27
C VAL A 151 0.13 -5.19 7.88
N ALA A 152 0.95 -6.23 7.69
CA ALA A 152 0.68 -7.57 8.22
C ALA A 152 0.56 -7.54 9.75
N LEU A 153 1.51 -6.91 10.45
CA LEU A 153 1.51 -6.81 11.91
C LEU A 153 0.28 -6.05 12.45
N ASN A 154 -0.07 -4.94 11.81
CA ASN A 154 -1.22 -4.16 12.25
C ASN A 154 -2.54 -4.86 11.96
N THR A 155 -2.73 -5.32 10.72
CA THR A 155 -4.03 -5.81 10.23
C THR A 155 -4.33 -7.24 10.68
N ALA A 156 -3.33 -8.14 10.69
CA ALA A 156 -3.53 -9.53 11.09
C ALA A 156 -3.39 -9.74 12.60
N PHE A 157 -2.49 -8.99 13.26
CA PHE A 157 -2.12 -9.24 14.66
C PHE A 157 -2.44 -8.08 15.61
N GLY A 158 -3.05 -6.98 15.10
CA GLY A 158 -3.45 -5.84 15.93
C GLY A 158 -2.30 -5.07 16.56
N GLN A 159 -1.06 -5.29 16.09
CA GLN A 159 0.10 -4.58 16.63
C GLN A 159 0.08 -3.09 16.23
N PRO A 160 0.48 -2.17 17.12
CA PRO A 160 0.45 -0.73 16.85
C PRO A 160 1.58 -0.30 15.89
N THR A 161 1.47 -0.71 14.63
CA THR A 161 2.40 -0.34 13.56
C THR A 161 1.75 0.57 12.54
N MET A 162 2.54 1.35 11.82
CA MET A 162 2.06 2.22 10.76
C MET A 162 2.79 1.92 9.44
N ALA A 163 2.04 1.59 8.41
CA ALA A 163 2.55 1.33 7.07
C ALA A 163 2.75 2.67 6.32
N VAL A 164 3.86 3.33 6.56
CA VAL A 164 4.17 4.63 5.94
C VAL A 164 4.46 4.45 4.45
N ASP A 165 3.57 4.97 3.62
CA ASP A 165 3.77 5.09 2.19
C ASP A 165 4.06 6.55 1.79
N THR A 166 4.21 6.81 0.48
CA THR A 166 4.49 8.15 -0.04
C THR A 166 3.37 9.16 0.26
N HIS A 167 2.12 8.72 0.40
CA HIS A 167 0.99 9.58 0.72
C HIS A 167 1.02 9.97 2.20
N ILE A 168 1.15 9.00 3.11
CA ILE A 168 1.28 9.24 4.54
C ILE A 168 2.52 10.09 4.83
N PHE A 169 3.66 9.78 4.22
CA PHE A 169 4.87 10.57 4.37
C PHE A 169 4.66 12.03 3.95
N ARG A 170 4.05 12.26 2.79
CA ARG A 170 3.77 13.61 2.28
C ARG A 170 2.77 14.38 3.15
N VAL A 171 1.69 13.72 3.58
CA VAL A 171 0.70 14.33 4.47
C VAL A 171 1.32 14.68 5.81
N ALA A 172 2.06 13.75 6.43
CA ALA A 172 2.73 13.96 7.70
C ALA A 172 3.68 15.17 7.68
N ASN A 173 4.48 15.31 6.60
CA ASN A 173 5.37 16.45 6.43
C ASN A 173 4.61 17.77 6.18
N ARG A 174 3.56 17.77 5.34
CA ARG A 174 2.78 18.98 5.03
C ARG A 174 2.00 19.50 6.22
N THR A 175 1.51 18.61 7.06
CA THR A 175 0.76 18.95 8.27
C THR A 175 1.65 19.13 9.48
N ALA A 176 2.94 18.80 9.39
CA ALA A 176 3.89 18.75 10.49
C ALA A 176 3.44 17.84 11.67
N ILE A 177 2.56 16.85 11.40
CA ILE A 177 2.14 15.86 12.41
C ILE A 177 3.34 15.03 12.88
N ALA A 178 4.16 14.57 11.92
CA ALA A 178 5.41 13.90 12.15
C ALA A 178 6.43 14.44 11.13
N PRO A 179 7.14 15.53 11.45
CA PRO A 179 8.13 16.09 10.54
C PRO A 179 9.25 15.07 10.34
N GLY A 180 9.42 14.62 9.10
CA GLY A 180 10.56 13.82 8.68
C GLY A 180 11.79 14.71 8.49
N LYS A 181 12.97 14.09 8.59
CA LYS A 181 14.24 14.73 8.21
C LYS A 181 14.42 14.67 6.70
#